data_68b7d1d56f387675d91a55b64d8d5aa2
#
_entry.id   68b7d1d56f387675d91a55b64d8d5aa2
#
_cell.length_a   1.000
_cell.length_b   1.000
_cell.length_c   1.000
_cell.angle_alpha   90.00
_cell.angle_beta   90.00
_cell.angle_gamma   90.00
#
_symmetry.space_group_name_H-M   'P 1'
#
loop_
_entity.id
_entity.type
_entity.pdbx_description
1 polymer ?
#
loop_
_entity_poly.entity_id
_entity_poly.type
_entity_poly.pdbx_seq_one_letter_code
_entity_poly.pdbx_strand_id
1 'polypeptide(L)'
;MSYVEKTLKALRSYRKISEWNHFAKEFEEVYEGAKELGNDEVEQVRALSDRYFSRVRGEVNKDDLNEEELEAFTKLEEVMNKIKYEEL
;
A
#
# COMPACT_ATOMS: atom_id res chain seq x y z
N MET A 1 -9.89 6.20 15.44
CA MET A 1 -9.87 5.27 14.30
C MET A 1 -8.55 4.50 14.32
N SER A 2 -8.61 3.17 14.27
CA SER A 2 -7.40 2.35 14.24
C SER A 2 -6.71 2.45 12.88
N TYR A 3 -5.44 2.05 12.82
CA TYR A 3 -4.71 2.03 11.54
C TYR A 3 -5.24 0.95 10.60
N VAL A 4 -5.80 -0.13 11.15
CA VAL A 4 -6.51 -1.15 10.35
C VAL A 4 -7.72 -0.51 9.66
N GLU A 5 -8.52 0.27 10.38
CA GLU A 5 -9.67 0.97 9.81
C GLU A 5 -9.26 1.99 8.75
N LYS A 6 -8.17 2.71 8.99
CA LYS A 6 -7.61 3.66 8.01
C LYS A 6 -7.17 2.94 6.74
N THR A 7 -6.55 1.77 6.88
CA THR A 7 -6.14 0.93 5.76
C THR A 7 -7.34 0.48 4.95
N LEU A 8 -8.37 -0.02 5.61
CA LEU A 8 -9.60 -0.45 4.95
C LEU A 8 -10.28 0.69 4.21
N LYS A 9 -10.31 1.86 4.81
CA LYS A 9 -10.87 3.06 4.19
C LYS A 9 -10.09 3.45 2.93
N ALA A 10 -8.77 3.43 3.01
CA ALA A 10 -7.91 3.71 1.87
C ALA A 10 -8.16 2.72 0.73
N LEU A 11 -8.25 1.43 1.04
CA LEU A 11 -8.53 0.37 0.05
C LEU A 11 -9.85 0.58 -0.69
N ARG A 12 -10.81 1.21 -0.06
CA ARG A 12 -12.11 1.49 -0.66
C ARG A 12 -12.12 2.77 -1.48
N SER A 13 -11.23 3.71 -1.15
CA SER A 13 -11.22 5.06 -1.73
C SER A 13 -10.37 5.17 -2.98
N TYR A 14 -9.27 4.41 -3.08
CA TYR A 14 -8.29 4.57 -4.15
C TYR A 14 -8.36 3.41 -5.14
N ARG A 15 -8.64 3.71 -6.40
CA ARG A 15 -8.78 2.71 -7.46
C ARG A 15 -8.13 3.09 -8.77
N LYS A 16 -7.74 4.36 -8.94
CA LYS A 16 -7.16 4.87 -10.17
C LYS A 16 -5.64 4.88 -10.10
N ILE A 17 -5.00 4.55 -11.20
CA ILE A 17 -3.53 4.57 -11.32
C ILE A 17 -2.96 5.93 -10.95
N SER A 18 -3.64 7.02 -11.34
CA SER A 18 -3.22 8.38 -11.03
C SER A 18 -3.15 8.69 -9.52
N GLU A 19 -3.78 7.88 -8.70
CA GLU A 19 -3.83 8.06 -7.26
C GLU A 19 -2.76 7.25 -6.53
N TRP A 20 -2.00 6.40 -7.22
CA TRP A 20 -1.06 5.48 -6.58
C TRP A 20 0.06 6.16 -5.80
N ASN A 21 0.54 7.31 -6.22
CA ASN A 21 1.56 8.06 -5.46
C ASN A 21 1.03 8.48 -4.09
N HIS A 22 -0.19 9.00 -4.07
CA HIS A 22 -0.85 9.38 -2.83
C HIS A 22 -1.16 8.16 -1.97
N PHE A 23 -1.60 7.10 -2.62
CA PHE A 23 -1.92 5.83 -1.98
C PHE A 23 -0.69 5.21 -1.29
N ALA A 24 0.44 5.21 -1.97
CA ALA A 24 1.71 4.71 -1.42
C ALA A 24 2.11 5.50 -0.18
N LYS A 25 2.01 6.83 -0.24
CA LYS A 25 2.31 7.70 0.90
C LYS A 25 1.39 7.41 2.09
N GLU A 26 0.11 7.25 1.83
CA GLU A 26 -0.88 6.94 2.87
C GLU A 26 -0.60 5.61 3.54
N PHE A 27 -0.26 4.57 2.78
CA PHE A 27 0.13 3.27 3.34
C PHE A 27 1.39 3.37 4.19
N GLU A 28 2.37 4.15 3.75
CA GLU A 28 3.59 4.34 4.53
C GLU A 28 3.28 5.01 5.87
N GLU A 29 2.47 6.04 5.87
CA GLU A 29 2.04 6.74 7.09
C GLU A 29 1.28 5.81 8.05
N VAL A 30 0.36 5.02 7.49
CA VAL A 30 -0.42 4.05 8.28
C VAL A 30 0.49 2.99 8.89
N TYR A 31 1.45 2.48 8.13
CA TYR A 31 2.39 1.48 8.60
C TYR A 31 3.27 2.02 9.72
N GLU A 32 3.83 3.22 9.56
CA GLU A 32 4.66 3.86 10.60
C GLU A 32 3.87 4.10 11.87
N GLY A 33 2.62 4.54 11.75
CA GLY A 33 1.74 4.71 12.90
C GLY A 33 1.40 3.39 13.59
N ALA A 34 1.17 2.34 12.81
CA ALA A 34 0.86 1.01 13.35
C ALA A 34 2.00 0.44 14.18
N LYS A 35 3.25 0.73 13.81
CA LYS A 35 4.43 0.29 14.58
C LYS A 35 4.41 0.78 16.02
N GLU A 36 3.88 1.97 16.25
CA GLU A 36 3.79 2.57 17.59
C GLU A 36 2.75 1.86 18.46
N LEU A 37 1.76 1.20 17.85
CA LEU A 37 0.69 0.52 18.56
C LEU A 37 1.00 -0.95 18.89
N GLY A 38 1.96 -1.55 18.20
CA GLY A 38 2.40 -2.91 18.45
C GLY A 38 2.27 -3.85 17.26
N ASN A 39 2.74 -5.08 17.46
CA ASN A 39 2.87 -6.07 16.38
C ASN A 39 1.53 -6.53 15.80
N ASP A 40 0.48 -6.63 16.60
CA ASP A 40 -0.83 -7.07 16.12
C ASP A 40 -1.39 -6.10 15.07
N GLU A 41 -1.28 -4.81 15.35
CA GLU A 41 -1.73 -3.77 14.42
C GLU A 41 -0.89 -3.80 13.13
N VAL A 42 0.43 -3.92 13.27
CA VAL A 42 1.35 -4.01 12.13
C VAL A 42 1.01 -5.20 11.25
N GLU A 43 0.78 -6.37 11.83
CA GLU A 43 0.47 -7.58 11.08
C GLU A 43 -0.84 -7.47 10.30
N GLN A 44 -1.84 -6.85 10.88
CA GLN A 44 -3.12 -6.62 10.20
C GLN A 44 -2.97 -5.64 9.03
N VAL A 45 -2.22 -4.55 9.23
CA VAL A 45 -1.93 -3.59 8.15
C VAL A 45 -1.14 -4.28 7.04
N ARG A 46 -0.14 -5.09 7.38
CA ARG A 46 0.64 -5.88 6.43
C ARG A 46 -0.23 -6.79 5.58
N ALA A 47 -1.09 -7.55 6.24
CA ALA A 47 -1.96 -8.51 5.55
C ALA A 47 -2.89 -7.82 4.55
N LEU A 48 -3.49 -6.71 4.97
CA LEU A 48 -4.38 -5.94 4.10
C LEU A 48 -3.64 -5.33 2.92
N SER A 49 -2.46 -4.75 3.17
CA SER A 49 -1.63 -4.12 2.15
C SER A 49 -1.15 -5.15 1.11
N ASP A 50 -0.69 -6.31 1.58
CA ASP A 50 -0.22 -7.38 0.71
C ASP A 50 -1.34 -7.92 -0.17
N ARG A 51 -2.52 -8.13 0.41
CA ARG A 51 -3.70 -8.60 -0.34
C ARG A 51 -4.06 -7.60 -1.44
N TYR A 52 -4.09 -6.32 -1.12
CA TYR A 52 -4.38 -5.29 -2.10
C TYR A 52 -3.34 -5.26 -3.22
N PHE A 53 -2.07 -5.25 -2.85
CA PHE A 53 -0.99 -5.15 -3.82
C PHE A 53 -0.91 -6.39 -4.72
N SER A 54 -1.15 -7.58 -4.17
CA SER A 54 -1.21 -8.80 -4.98
C SER A 54 -2.29 -8.72 -6.05
N ARG A 55 -3.45 -8.15 -5.70
CA ARG A 55 -4.52 -7.93 -6.66
C ARG A 55 -4.12 -6.92 -7.73
N VAL A 56 -3.53 -5.81 -7.33
CA VAL A 56 -3.05 -4.78 -8.26
C VAL A 56 -2.04 -5.36 -9.24
N ARG A 57 -1.06 -6.11 -8.74
CA ARG A 57 -0.05 -6.76 -9.60
C ARG A 57 -0.66 -7.71 -10.61
N GLY A 58 -1.72 -8.41 -10.22
CA GLY A 58 -2.40 -9.33 -11.11
C GLY A 58 -3.24 -8.64 -12.19
N GLU A 59 -3.69 -7.42 -11.93
CA GLU A 59 -4.56 -6.68 -12.84
C GLU A 59 -3.80 -5.72 -13.76
N VAL A 60 -2.56 -5.37 -13.42
CA VAL A 60 -1.79 -4.35 -14.12
C VAL A 60 -0.71 -4.97 -15.00
N ASN A 61 -0.70 -4.57 -16.27
CA ASN A 61 0.39 -4.89 -17.19
C ASN A 61 1.28 -3.66 -17.30
N LYS A 62 2.53 -3.76 -16.84
CA LYS A 62 3.50 -2.66 -16.85
C LYS A 62 3.74 -2.09 -18.24
N ASP A 63 3.64 -2.93 -19.29
CA ASP A 63 3.86 -2.51 -20.67
C ASP A 63 2.77 -1.54 -21.17
N ASP A 64 1.61 -1.54 -20.53
CA ASP A 64 0.50 -0.65 -20.88
C ASP A 64 0.54 0.69 -20.14
N LEU A 65 1.52 0.88 -19.23
CA LEU A 65 1.63 2.10 -18.44
C LEU A 65 2.53 3.13 -19.13
N ASN A 66 2.13 4.40 -19.06
CA ASN A 66 3.00 5.49 -19.46
C ASN A 66 4.05 5.76 -18.38
N GLU A 67 4.98 6.72 -18.62
CA GLU A 67 6.06 7.02 -17.66
C GLU A 67 5.54 7.43 -16.28
N GLU A 68 4.54 8.30 -16.22
CA GLU A 68 3.97 8.77 -14.96
C GLU A 68 3.32 7.63 -14.19
N GLU A 69 2.56 6.81 -14.90
CA GLU A 69 1.89 5.64 -14.31
C GLU A 69 2.91 4.61 -13.82
N LEU A 70 3.98 4.39 -14.58
CA LEU A 70 5.03 3.47 -14.22
C LEU A 70 5.79 3.96 -12.97
N GLU A 71 6.08 5.24 -12.87
CA GLU A 71 6.67 5.83 -11.66
C GLU A 71 5.77 5.64 -10.45
N ALA A 72 4.48 5.89 -10.61
CA ALA A 72 3.50 5.70 -9.53
C ALA A 72 3.42 4.24 -9.09
N PHE A 73 3.43 3.31 -10.05
CA PHE A 73 3.46 1.88 -9.75
C PHE A 73 4.73 1.48 -9.01
N THR A 74 5.88 1.96 -9.46
CA THR A 74 7.17 1.68 -8.84
C THR A 74 7.19 2.18 -7.39
N LYS A 75 6.68 3.38 -7.15
CA LYS A 75 6.59 3.94 -5.79
C LYS A 75 5.69 3.09 -4.91
N LEU A 76 4.54 2.68 -5.41
CA LEU A 76 3.63 1.80 -4.68
C LEU A 76 4.30 0.47 -4.37
N GLU A 77 5.00 -0.11 -5.34
CA GLU A 77 5.72 -1.38 -5.17
C GLU A 77 6.80 -1.26 -4.10
N GLU A 78 7.58 -0.19 -4.09
CA GLU A 78 8.61 0.05 -3.07
C GLU A 78 8.01 0.10 -1.66
N VAL A 79 6.93 0.86 -1.49
CA VAL A 79 6.27 0.99 -0.19
C VAL A 79 5.67 -0.34 0.26
N MET A 80 5.02 -1.07 -0.65
CA MET A 80 4.43 -2.38 -0.31
C MET A 80 5.49 -3.41 0.05
N ASN A 81 6.63 -3.41 -0.64
CA ASN A 81 7.75 -4.28 -0.29
C ASN A 81 8.35 -3.92 1.06
N LYS A 82 8.48 -2.64 1.37
CA LYS A 82 8.92 -2.18 2.68
C LYS A 82 8.00 -2.71 3.78
N ILE A 83 6.70 -2.55 3.61
CA ILE A 83 5.70 -3.01 4.58
C ILE A 83 5.78 -4.53 4.74
N LYS A 84 5.92 -5.27 3.65
CA LYS A 84 5.91 -6.73 3.67
C LYS A 84 7.17 -7.33 4.29
N TYR A 85 8.34 -6.77 3.99
CA TYR A 85 9.62 -7.39 4.31
C TYR A 85 10.43 -6.69 5.40
N GLU A 86 10.00 -5.54 5.89
CA GLU A 86 10.72 -4.86 6.95
C GLU A 86 10.68 -5.68 8.25
N GLU A 87 11.84 -5.91 8.83
CA GLU A 87 11.94 -6.56 10.13
C GLU A 87 11.62 -5.57 11.25
N LEU A 88 10.88 -6.04 12.24
CA LEU A 88 10.49 -5.22 13.38
C LEU A 88 11.40 -5.45 14.60
#